data_eee5920b4f2c3febc2f39445dbe33330
#
_entry.id   eee5920b4f2c3febc2f39445dbe33330
#
_cell.length_a   1.000
_cell.length_b   1.000
_cell.length_c   1.000
_cell.angle_alpha   90.00
_cell.angle_beta   90.00
_cell.angle_gamma   90.00
#
_symmetry.space_group_name_H-M   'P 1'
#
loop_
_entity.id
_entity.type
_entity.pdbx_description
1 polymer ?
#
loop_
_entity_poly.entity_id
_entity_poly.type
_entity_poly.pdbx_seq_one_letter_code
_entity_poly.pdbx_strand_id
1 'polypeptide(L)'
;MGQDRLGQLKPSQLRVLIAVADGGSFSEAALQLQLSQSAVSYAIATLEEDLGVVLFSRGRYGAVPTPVGQQIIERARHVLHLIEDIYQQANLAKGFEGGQLRIAAFRSAATHILPEVIAQYCQRYPAIAITIAEYDDRPDVESDLRKGKADVGITYLPHAPDLEASELTQDEFVVLFPPDTALPEPLTWETLTTYPLIMAPDGDSCDAMVINHGRQYGVELTPTYQIRSDATIVNMVAKGLGAAISPRLAAEPIPPGVQVCSLPEPIYRIICVATLADALLPPPVFAFMELLKESTQDALDPSNKTSPRQKAQEMV
;
A
#
# COMPACT_ATOMS: atom_id res chain seq x y z
N MET A 1 17.20 -28.40 27.99
CA MET A 1 17.50 -27.00 28.40
C MET A 1 16.79 -26.05 27.45
N GLY A 2 15.46 -25.93 27.48
CA GLY A 2 14.69 -25.13 26.51
C GLY A 2 13.40 -24.51 27.03
N GLN A 3 13.06 -24.62 28.30
CA GLN A 3 11.72 -24.29 28.79
C GLN A 3 11.58 -22.95 29.53
N ASP A 4 12.65 -22.17 29.75
CA ASP A 4 12.56 -20.95 30.57
C ASP A 4 12.91 -19.64 29.85
N ARG A 5 13.10 -19.67 28.52
CA ARG A 5 13.45 -18.44 27.76
C ARG A 5 12.27 -17.53 27.44
N LEU A 6 11.04 -18.06 27.42
CA LEU A 6 9.84 -17.27 27.08
C LEU A 6 9.52 -16.21 28.15
N GLY A 7 9.97 -16.38 29.40
CA GLY A 7 9.78 -15.40 30.48
C GLY A 7 10.77 -14.23 30.51
N GLN A 8 11.84 -14.27 29.73
CA GLN A 8 12.93 -13.28 29.75
C GLN A 8 12.66 -12.10 28.82
N LEU A 9 11.99 -12.32 27.68
CA LEU A 9 11.70 -11.29 26.70
C LEU A 9 10.49 -10.45 27.11
N LYS A 10 10.70 -9.13 27.33
CA LYS A 10 9.63 -8.20 27.77
C LYS A 10 9.16 -7.32 26.62
N PRO A 11 7.84 -7.06 26.51
CA PRO A 11 7.30 -6.12 25.50
C PRO A 11 7.95 -4.72 25.55
N SER A 12 8.35 -4.26 26.73
CA SER A 12 9.06 -2.98 26.87
C SER A 12 10.42 -2.97 26.19
N GLN A 13 11.17 -4.09 26.20
CA GLN A 13 12.44 -4.22 25.49
C GLN A 13 12.23 -4.21 23.97
N LEU A 14 11.16 -4.85 23.48
CA LEU A 14 10.79 -4.83 22.06
C LEU A 14 10.42 -3.43 21.58
N ARG A 15 9.71 -2.65 22.40
CA ARG A 15 9.42 -1.23 22.10
C ARG A 15 10.70 -0.40 21.97
N VAL A 16 11.65 -0.58 22.89
CA VAL A 16 12.95 0.10 22.82
C VAL A 16 13.73 -0.32 21.58
N LEU A 17 13.76 -1.60 21.26
CA LEU A 17 14.40 -2.13 20.05
C LEU A 17 13.88 -1.45 18.78
N ILE A 18 12.55 -1.37 18.63
CA ILE A 18 11.90 -0.78 17.46
C ILE A 18 12.15 0.73 17.42
N ALA A 19 12.06 1.44 18.55
CA ALA A 19 12.31 2.87 18.60
C ALA A 19 13.75 3.23 18.19
N VAL A 20 14.75 2.41 18.59
CA VAL A 20 16.15 2.61 18.16
C VAL A 20 16.30 2.35 16.64
N ALA A 21 15.60 1.34 16.11
CA ALA A 21 15.64 1.04 14.69
C ALA A 21 15.00 2.13 13.83
N ASP A 22 13.85 2.65 14.26
CA ASP A 22 13.09 3.69 13.54
C ASP A 22 13.75 5.07 13.65
N GLY A 23 14.26 5.44 14.85
CA GLY A 23 14.95 6.70 15.09
C GLY A 23 16.41 6.73 14.63
N GLY A 24 16.98 5.58 14.23
CA GLY A 24 18.38 5.48 13.77
C GLY A 24 19.41 5.82 14.83
N SER A 25 19.02 6.16 16.06
CA SER A 25 19.92 6.48 17.17
C SER A 25 19.31 6.20 18.55
N PHE A 26 20.16 5.91 19.50
CA PHE A 26 19.75 5.71 20.90
C PHE A 26 19.21 6.98 21.54
N SER A 27 19.67 8.14 21.10
CA SER A 27 19.21 9.44 21.62
C SER A 27 17.81 9.78 21.13
N GLU A 28 17.52 9.53 19.85
CA GLU A 28 16.19 9.75 19.27
C GLU A 28 15.14 8.82 19.90
N ALA A 29 15.49 7.54 20.04
CA ALA A 29 14.64 6.57 20.75
C ALA A 29 14.36 6.98 22.20
N ALA A 30 15.34 7.54 22.89
CA ALA A 30 15.18 8.04 24.25
C ALA A 30 14.19 9.21 24.32
N LEU A 31 14.26 10.15 23.38
CA LEU A 31 13.29 11.24 23.24
C LEU A 31 11.89 10.73 22.96
N GLN A 32 11.75 9.86 21.96
CA GLN A 32 10.46 9.29 21.56
C GLN A 32 9.77 8.53 22.70
N LEU A 33 10.53 7.76 23.49
CA LEU A 33 10.01 6.94 24.58
C LEU A 33 9.96 7.65 25.93
N GLN A 34 10.41 8.91 26.02
CA GLN A 34 10.54 9.68 27.27
C GLN A 34 11.41 8.96 28.32
N LEU A 35 12.49 8.33 27.86
CA LEU A 35 13.48 7.64 28.70
C LEU A 35 14.83 8.35 28.65
N SER A 36 15.73 8.00 29.57
CA SER A 36 17.13 8.41 29.44
C SER A 36 17.85 7.57 28.37
N GLN A 37 18.85 8.15 27.70
CA GLN A 37 19.67 7.41 26.73
C GLN A 37 20.38 6.20 27.39
N SER A 38 20.77 6.32 28.67
CA SER A 38 21.35 5.21 29.44
C SER A 38 20.35 4.06 29.63
N ALA A 39 19.07 4.37 29.88
CA ALA A 39 18.01 3.35 29.98
C ALA A 39 17.77 2.63 28.68
N VAL A 40 17.73 3.35 27.55
CA VAL A 40 17.63 2.77 26.22
C VAL A 40 18.83 1.88 25.90
N SER A 41 20.05 2.37 26.17
CA SER A 41 21.28 1.59 25.95
C SER A 41 21.33 0.33 26.83
N TYR A 42 20.90 0.42 28.08
CA TYR A 42 20.82 -0.71 28.99
C TYR A 42 19.79 -1.77 28.48
N ALA A 43 18.61 -1.33 28.07
CA ALA A 43 17.56 -2.22 27.57
C ALA A 43 18.02 -2.99 26.32
N ILE A 44 18.72 -2.33 25.39
CA ILE A 44 19.27 -3.00 24.20
C ILE A 44 20.39 -3.97 24.59
N ALA A 45 21.33 -3.56 25.47
CA ALA A 45 22.42 -4.44 25.90
C ALA A 45 21.88 -5.71 26.59
N THR A 46 20.89 -5.57 27.47
CA THR A 46 20.23 -6.72 28.12
C THR A 46 19.53 -7.62 27.09
N LEU A 47 18.85 -7.03 26.09
CA LEU A 47 18.20 -7.79 25.04
C LEU A 47 19.22 -8.56 24.17
N GLU A 48 20.35 -7.95 23.82
CA GLU A 48 21.45 -8.60 23.09
C GLU A 48 22.07 -9.74 23.91
N GLU A 49 22.22 -9.56 25.22
CA GLU A 49 22.70 -10.60 26.14
C GLU A 49 21.71 -11.77 26.24
N ASP A 50 20.41 -11.49 26.42
CA ASP A 50 19.34 -12.50 26.50
C ASP A 50 19.24 -13.33 25.22
N LEU A 51 19.40 -12.68 24.06
CA LEU A 51 19.33 -13.31 22.73
C LEU A 51 20.67 -13.95 22.28
N GLY A 52 21.78 -13.51 22.88
CA GLY A 52 23.12 -13.98 22.51
C GLY A 52 23.61 -13.47 21.14
N VAL A 53 23.04 -12.38 20.64
CA VAL A 53 23.40 -11.78 19.34
C VAL A 53 23.45 -10.27 19.42
N VAL A 54 24.29 -9.63 18.59
CA VAL A 54 24.37 -8.19 18.44
C VAL A 54 23.28 -7.71 17.50
N LEU A 55 22.43 -6.81 17.96
CA LEU A 55 21.28 -6.29 17.18
C LEU A 55 21.64 -5.03 16.39
N PHE A 56 22.53 -4.19 16.92
CA PHE A 56 22.96 -2.95 16.29
C PHE A 56 24.47 -2.86 16.17
N SER A 57 24.97 -2.44 15.01
CA SER A 57 26.33 -1.96 14.87
C SER A 57 26.40 -0.48 15.29
N ARG A 58 27.35 -0.14 16.16
CA ARG A 58 27.61 1.24 16.60
C ARG A 58 28.65 1.86 15.69
N GLY A 59 28.30 2.89 14.96
CA GLY A 59 29.19 3.58 14.04
C GLY A 59 29.02 5.10 14.04
N ARG A 60 29.79 5.79 13.20
CA ARG A 60 29.71 7.25 13.00
C ARG A 60 28.32 7.73 12.54
N TYR A 61 27.48 6.83 12.05
CA TYR A 61 26.17 7.13 11.48
C TYR A 61 24.99 6.68 12.37
N GLY A 62 25.20 6.49 13.67
CA GLY A 62 24.16 6.12 14.61
C GLY A 62 24.05 4.62 14.88
N ALA A 63 22.84 4.12 15.11
CA ALA A 63 22.52 2.72 15.38
C ALA A 63 21.97 2.07 14.10
N VAL A 64 22.81 1.27 13.44
CA VAL A 64 22.41 0.54 12.23
C VAL A 64 22.12 -0.92 12.61
N PRO A 65 20.91 -1.46 12.30
CA PRO A 65 20.62 -2.87 12.57
C PRO A 65 21.60 -3.80 11.86
N THR A 66 22.03 -4.87 12.53
CA THR A 66 22.74 -5.97 11.91
C THR A 66 21.76 -6.80 11.06
N PRO A 67 22.21 -7.68 10.14
CA PRO A 67 21.29 -8.55 9.40
C PRO A 67 20.38 -9.40 10.29
N VAL A 68 20.91 -9.93 11.40
CA VAL A 68 20.09 -10.65 12.38
C VAL A 68 19.22 -9.69 13.20
N GLY A 69 19.71 -8.49 13.49
CA GLY A 69 18.96 -7.42 14.16
C GLY A 69 17.73 -7.03 13.35
N GLN A 70 17.86 -6.88 12.03
CA GLN A 70 16.72 -6.55 11.15
C GLN A 70 15.62 -7.61 11.22
N GLN A 71 15.98 -8.89 11.15
CA GLN A 71 15.01 -9.98 11.26
C GLN A 71 14.30 -10.00 12.63
N ILE A 72 15.05 -9.74 13.72
CA ILE A 72 14.49 -9.70 15.08
C ILE A 72 13.57 -8.48 15.25
N ILE A 73 13.92 -7.31 14.69
CA ILE A 73 13.08 -6.11 14.69
C ILE A 73 11.74 -6.38 14.02
N GLU A 74 11.73 -7.04 12.87
CA GLU A 74 10.49 -7.42 12.16
C GLU A 74 9.62 -8.35 13.03
N ARG A 75 10.22 -9.37 13.66
CA ARG A 75 9.49 -10.25 14.58
C ARG A 75 8.98 -9.51 15.82
N ALA A 76 9.77 -8.59 16.36
CA ALA A 76 9.37 -7.77 17.51
C ALA A 76 8.15 -6.89 17.21
N ARG A 77 8.04 -6.34 15.98
CA ARG A 77 6.85 -5.61 15.53
C ARG A 77 5.60 -6.49 15.55
N HIS A 78 5.70 -7.70 15.01
CA HIS A 78 4.59 -8.66 15.00
C HIS A 78 4.16 -9.04 16.43
N VAL A 79 5.10 -9.28 17.34
CA VAL A 79 4.77 -9.60 18.74
C VAL A 79 4.02 -8.44 19.41
N LEU A 80 4.47 -7.19 19.23
CA LEU A 80 3.77 -6.04 19.80
C LEU A 80 2.39 -5.85 19.20
N HIS A 81 2.23 -6.09 17.91
CA HIS A 81 0.93 -6.07 17.24
C HIS A 81 -0.03 -7.12 17.84
N LEU A 82 0.42 -8.36 17.99
CA LEU A 82 -0.39 -9.41 18.63
C LEU A 82 -0.79 -9.06 20.08
N ILE A 83 0.06 -8.38 20.81
CA ILE A 83 -0.30 -7.89 22.16
C ILE A 83 -1.40 -6.82 22.08
N GLU A 84 -1.33 -5.93 21.11
CA GLU A 84 -2.37 -4.92 20.85
C GLU A 84 -3.70 -5.58 20.49
N ASP A 85 -3.69 -6.60 19.64
CA ASP A 85 -4.85 -7.39 19.25
C ASP A 85 -5.51 -8.06 20.46
N ILE A 86 -4.72 -8.59 21.41
CA ILE A 86 -5.24 -9.16 22.66
C ILE A 86 -6.04 -8.12 23.45
N TYR A 87 -5.52 -6.89 23.57
CA TYR A 87 -6.24 -5.81 24.25
C TYR A 87 -7.50 -5.40 23.50
N GLN A 88 -7.46 -5.33 22.17
CA GLN A 88 -8.64 -5.04 21.34
C GLN A 88 -9.72 -6.10 21.51
N GLN A 89 -9.36 -7.39 21.43
CA GLN A 89 -10.30 -8.50 21.65
C GLN A 89 -10.93 -8.46 23.06
N ALA A 90 -10.11 -8.17 24.08
CA ALA A 90 -10.61 -8.05 25.43
C ALA A 90 -11.58 -6.84 25.60
N ASN A 91 -11.33 -5.75 24.92
CA ASN A 91 -12.20 -4.57 24.93
C ASN A 91 -13.51 -4.82 24.20
N LEU A 92 -13.47 -5.48 23.04
CA LEU A 92 -14.69 -5.92 22.32
C LEU A 92 -15.56 -6.85 23.19
N ALA A 93 -14.94 -7.81 23.89
CA ALA A 93 -15.65 -8.72 24.79
C ALA A 93 -16.29 -8.02 26.00
N LYS A 94 -15.76 -6.84 26.41
CA LYS A 94 -16.31 -6.02 27.51
C LYS A 94 -17.43 -5.07 27.06
N GLY A 95 -17.82 -5.10 25.76
CA GLY A 95 -18.83 -4.17 25.21
C GLY A 95 -18.30 -2.75 25.04
N PHE A 96 -17.00 -2.53 25.12
CA PHE A 96 -16.38 -1.26 24.75
C PHE A 96 -16.37 -1.20 23.20
N GLU A 97 -17.23 -0.36 22.65
CA GLU A 97 -17.25 -0.01 21.24
C GLU A 97 -15.99 0.82 20.95
N GLY A 98 -14.96 0.19 20.38
CA GLY A 98 -13.74 0.88 19.99
C GLY A 98 -12.70 -0.08 19.42
N GLY A 99 -11.86 0.42 18.56
CA GLY A 99 -10.77 -0.31 17.92
C GLY A 99 -10.06 0.58 16.91
N GLN A 100 -9.03 0.04 16.29
CA GLN A 100 -8.30 0.72 15.22
C GLN A 100 -8.25 -0.19 13.99
N LEU A 101 -8.40 0.40 12.82
CA LEU A 101 -8.18 -0.21 11.52
C LEU A 101 -7.09 0.60 10.80
N ARG A 102 -5.96 -0.01 10.51
CA ARG A 102 -4.84 0.62 9.81
C ARG A 102 -4.75 0.05 8.41
N ILE A 103 -4.90 0.91 7.42
CA ILE A 103 -4.92 0.56 6.00
C ILE A 103 -3.68 1.16 5.35
N ALA A 104 -2.96 0.38 4.57
CA ALA A 104 -1.95 0.87 3.64
C ALA A 104 -2.48 0.68 2.21
N ALA A 105 -2.36 1.69 1.35
CA ALA A 105 -2.85 1.60 -0.01
C ALA A 105 -1.97 2.42 -0.96
N PHE A 106 -1.86 1.97 -2.21
CA PHE A 106 -1.31 2.82 -3.27
C PHE A 106 -2.32 3.92 -3.63
N ARG A 107 -1.82 5.07 -4.08
CA ARG A 107 -2.58 6.34 -4.21
C ARG A 107 -3.91 6.19 -4.92
N SER A 108 -3.96 5.58 -6.10
CA SER A 108 -5.21 5.48 -6.86
C SER A 108 -6.26 4.62 -6.18
N ALA A 109 -5.87 3.57 -5.43
CA ALA A 109 -6.81 2.81 -4.62
C ALA A 109 -7.31 3.60 -3.41
N ALA A 110 -6.41 4.34 -2.74
CA ALA A 110 -6.77 5.22 -1.64
C ALA A 110 -7.77 6.31 -2.07
N THR A 111 -7.59 6.83 -3.29
CA THR A 111 -8.45 7.90 -3.83
C THR A 111 -9.81 7.40 -4.34
N HIS A 112 -9.85 6.24 -5.01
CA HIS A 112 -11.02 5.85 -5.80
C HIS A 112 -11.75 4.61 -5.26
N ILE A 113 -11.10 3.76 -4.45
CA ILE A 113 -11.71 2.55 -3.88
C ILE A 113 -12.09 2.76 -2.42
N LEU A 114 -11.13 3.22 -1.59
CA LEU A 114 -11.33 3.29 -0.15
C LEU A 114 -12.45 4.21 0.32
N PRO A 115 -12.70 5.41 -0.25
CA PRO A 115 -13.66 6.36 0.31
C PRO A 115 -15.09 5.81 0.42
N GLU A 116 -15.56 5.11 -0.60
CA GLU A 116 -16.89 4.50 -0.62
C GLU A 116 -17.03 3.42 0.47
N VAL A 117 -16.03 2.52 0.54
CA VAL A 117 -15.99 1.43 1.52
C VAL A 117 -15.88 1.97 2.94
N ILE A 118 -15.04 2.97 3.17
CA ILE A 118 -14.86 3.60 4.48
C ILE A 118 -16.14 4.30 4.92
N ALA A 119 -16.83 4.98 4.02
CA ALA A 119 -18.11 5.63 4.35
C ALA A 119 -19.14 4.62 4.86
N GLN A 120 -19.26 3.47 4.20
CA GLN A 120 -20.15 2.38 4.63
C GLN A 120 -19.67 1.74 5.93
N TYR A 121 -18.35 1.53 6.07
CA TYR A 121 -17.75 0.95 7.27
C TYR A 121 -17.99 1.83 8.51
N CYS A 122 -17.76 3.14 8.42
CA CYS A 122 -17.99 4.07 9.52
C CYS A 122 -19.45 4.16 9.94
N GLN A 123 -20.40 3.95 9.02
CA GLN A 123 -21.83 3.87 9.38
C GLN A 123 -22.15 2.63 10.21
N ARG A 124 -21.50 1.49 9.92
CA ARG A 124 -21.70 0.23 10.65
C ARG A 124 -20.91 0.18 11.96
N TYR A 125 -19.72 0.80 11.98
CA TYR A 125 -18.76 0.73 13.10
C TYR A 125 -18.23 2.12 13.49
N PRO A 126 -19.08 3.03 13.99
CA PRO A 126 -18.72 4.44 14.22
C PRO A 126 -17.65 4.64 15.29
N ALA A 127 -17.41 3.63 16.15
CA ALA A 127 -16.40 3.71 17.21
C ALA A 127 -15.00 3.21 16.80
N ILE A 128 -14.85 2.71 15.55
CA ILE A 128 -13.56 2.25 15.05
C ILE A 128 -12.77 3.43 14.46
N ALA A 129 -11.58 3.69 14.98
CA ALA A 129 -10.68 4.67 14.41
C ALA A 129 -10.00 4.09 13.16
N ILE A 130 -9.99 4.86 12.05
CA ILE A 130 -9.36 4.44 10.80
C ILE A 130 -8.13 5.31 10.53
N THR A 131 -7.04 4.66 10.17
CA THR A 131 -5.81 5.34 9.69
C THR A 131 -5.47 4.79 8.32
N ILE A 132 -5.15 5.68 7.37
CA ILE A 132 -4.75 5.31 6.01
C ILE A 132 -3.34 5.84 5.78
N ALA A 133 -2.43 4.94 5.42
CA ALA A 133 -1.12 5.27 4.89
C ALA A 133 -1.16 5.14 3.36
N GLU A 134 -0.89 6.25 2.66
CA GLU A 134 -0.92 6.32 1.22
C GLU A 134 0.49 6.27 0.64
N TYR A 135 0.68 5.50 -0.42
CA TYR A 135 1.97 5.26 -1.07
C TYR A 135 1.88 5.44 -2.58
N ASP A 136 3.02 5.72 -3.20
CA ASP A 136 3.11 5.83 -4.66
C ASP A 136 3.01 4.46 -5.33
N ASP A 137 3.59 3.41 -4.71
CA ASP A 137 3.70 2.08 -5.29
C ASP A 137 3.50 0.97 -4.24
N ARG A 138 3.22 -0.25 -4.70
CA ARG A 138 2.94 -1.44 -3.88
C ARG A 138 4.05 -1.87 -2.91
N PRO A 139 5.37 -1.75 -3.21
CA PRO A 139 6.41 -2.23 -2.29
C PRO A 139 6.33 -1.60 -0.90
N ASP A 140 5.92 -0.33 -0.81
CA ASP A 140 5.77 0.37 0.46
C ASP A 140 4.53 -0.11 1.22
N VAL A 141 3.42 -0.39 0.53
CA VAL A 141 2.23 -1.02 1.09
C VAL A 141 2.58 -2.38 1.71
N GLU A 142 3.27 -3.24 0.96
CA GLU A 142 3.71 -4.55 1.42
C GLU A 142 4.71 -4.46 2.58
N SER A 143 5.58 -3.45 2.55
CA SER A 143 6.52 -3.16 3.66
C SER A 143 5.79 -2.82 4.95
N ASP A 144 4.70 -2.05 4.90
CA ASP A 144 3.93 -1.67 6.08
C ASP A 144 3.15 -2.85 6.67
N LEU A 145 2.64 -3.76 5.84
CA LEU A 145 2.06 -5.02 6.31
C LEU A 145 3.11 -5.85 7.06
N ARG A 146 4.31 -6.03 6.49
CA ARG A 146 5.41 -6.78 7.14
C ARG A 146 5.87 -6.16 8.44
N LYS A 147 5.87 -4.84 8.52
CA LYS A 147 6.27 -4.10 9.72
C LYS A 147 5.17 -4.02 10.78
N GLY A 148 3.97 -4.56 10.51
CA GLY A 148 2.81 -4.43 11.39
C GLY A 148 2.35 -2.98 11.58
N LYS A 149 2.64 -2.09 10.62
CA LYS A 149 2.17 -0.70 10.60
C LYS A 149 0.77 -0.60 10.00
N ALA A 150 0.40 -1.55 9.15
CA ALA A 150 -0.93 -1.70 8.60
C ALA A 150 -1.48 -3.10 8.90
N ASP A 151 -2.79 -3.18 9.07
CA ASP A 151 -3.54 -4.42 9.26
C ASP A 151 -3.98 -5.00 7.92
N VAL A 152 -4.29 -4.11 6.98
CA VAL A 152 -4.77 -4.41 5.62
C VAL A 152 -3.99 -3.57 4.62
N GLY A 153 -3.61 -4.19 3.52
CA GLY A 153 -3.00 -3.53 2.38
C GLY A 153 -3.86 -3.63 1.12
N ILE A 154 -4.01 -2.53 0.40
CA ILE A 154 -4.51 -2.58 -0.98
C ILE A 154 -3.30 -2.55 -1.90
N THR A 155 -3.05 -3.67 -2.56
CA THR A 155 -1.89 -3.90 -3.44
C THR A 155 -2.35 -4.46 -4.79
N TYR A 156 -1.44 -4.96 -5.62
CA TYR A 156 -1.76 -5.62 -6.88
C TYR A 156 -0.75 -6.74 -7.21
N LEU A 157 -1.17 -7.69 -8.04
CA LEU A 157 -0.34 -8.84 -8.43
C LEU A 157 0.86 -8.44 -9.30
N PRO A 158 1.96 -9.19 -9.23
CA PRO A 158 2.24 -10.27 -8.29
C PRO A 158 2.58 -9.70 -6.90
N HIS A 159 1.98 -10.25 -5.86
CA HIS A 159 2.33 -9.90 -4.47
C HIS A 159 3.47 -10.78 -3.94
N ALA A 160 4.06 -10.38 -2.82
CA ALA A 160 5.08 -11.15 -2.16
C ALA A 160 4.50 -12.45 -1.54
N PRO A 161 5.27 -13.55 -1.50
CA PRO A 161 4.77 -14.87 -1.07
C PRO A 161 4.44 -14.96 0.43
N ASP A 162 4.88 -14.01 1.24
CA ASP A 162 4.58 -13.90 2.66
C ASP A 162 3.27 -13.13 2.95
N LEU A 163 2.56 -12.72 1.90
CA LEU A 163 1.25 -12.09 1.98
C LEU A 163 0.17 -13.04 1.49
N GLU A 164 -0.97 -13.00 2.16
CA GLU A 164 -2.22 -13.60 1.69
C GLU A 164 -3.06 -12.51 1.03
N ALA A 165 -3.42 -12.72 -0.24
CA ALA A 165 -4.14 -11.72 -1.03
C ALA A 165 -5.39 -12.29 -1.68
N SER A 166 -6.44 -11.48 -1.75
CA SER A 166 -7.68 -11.76 -2.47
C SER A 166 -7.90 -10.69 -3.53
N GLU A 167 -8.23 -11.11 -4.73
CA GLU A 167 -8.52 -10.20 -5.85
C GLU A 167 -9.78 -9.38 -5.57
N LEU A 168 -9.70 -8.09 -5.90
CA LEU A 168 -10.80 -7.13 -5.77
C LEU A 168 -11.34 -6.73 -7.15
N THR A 169 -10.47 -6.28 -8.03
CA THR A 169 -10.84 -5.77 -9.35
C THR A 169 -9.66 -5.77 -10.31
N GLN A 170 -9.96 -5.60 -11.59
CA GLN A 170 -8.96 -5.42 -12.66
C GLN A 170 -8.96 -3.95 -13.10
N ASP A 171 -7.78 -3.41 -13.30
CA ASP A 171 -7.57 -2.03 -13.76
C ASP A 171 -6.70 -2.04 -15.01
N GLU A 172 -7.31 -1.61 -16.12
CA GLU A 172 -6.69 -1.62 -17.44
C GLU A 172 -5.60 -0.53 -17.52
N PHE A 173 -4.48 -0.85 -18.13
CA PHE A 173 -3.53 0.17 -18.58
C PHE A 173 -4.03 0.80 -19.87
N VAL A 174 -4.27 2.09 -19.82
CA VAL A 174 -4.74 2.90 -20.95
C VAL A 174 -3.66 3.85 -21.46
N VAL A 175 -3.75 4.22 -22.71
CA VAL A 175 -2.95 5.28 -23.28
C VAL A 175 -3.73 6.58 -23.26
N LEU A 176 -3.15 7.60 -22.70
CA LEU A 176 -3.67 8.95 -22.69
C LEU A 176 -2.97 9.77 -23.79
N PHE A 177 -3.74 10.36 -24.68
CA PHE A 177 -3.24 11.25 -25.72
C PHE A 177 -3.75 12.69 -25.52
N PRO A 178 -3.00 13.70 -25.99
CA PRO A 178 -3.44 15.08 -25.97
C PRO A 178 -4.80 15.27 -26.65
N PRO A 179 -5.52 16.36 -26.30
CA PRO A 179 -6.70 16.78 -27.04
C PRO A 179 -6.39 16.94 -28.53
N ASP A 180 -7.39 16.67 -29.38
CA ASP A 180 -7.35 16.85 -30.84
C ASP A 180 -6.26 16.02 -31.56
N THR A 181 -5.70 14.99 -30.91
CA THR A 181 -4.74 14.09 -31.54
C THR A 181 -5.46 13.21 -32.57
N ALA A 182 -5.00 13.23 -33.82
CA ALA A 182 -5.48 12.29 -34.84
C ALA A 182 -4.87 10.91 -34.62
N LEU A 183 -5.62 10.01 -34.00
CA LEU A 183 -5.16 8.66 -33.70
C LEU A 183 -5.52 7.71 -34.84
N PRO A 184 -4.60 6.84 -35.26
CA PRO A 184 -4.94 5.75 -36.18
C PRO A 184 -5.76 4.68 -35.46
N GLU A 185 -6.72 4.13 -36.17
CA GLU A 185 -7.46 2.95 -35.71
C GLU A 185 -7.16 1.74 -36.62
N PRO A 186 -6.59 0.68 -36.07
CA PRO A 186 -6.21 0.45 -34.67
C PRO A 186 -4.92 1.19 -34.25
N LEU A 187 -4.79 1.50 -32.95
CA LEU A 187 -3.53 1.96 -32.37
C LEU A 187 -2.49 0.84 -32.45
N THR A 188 -1.25 1.18 -32.80
CA THR A 188 -0.13 0.24 -32.86
C THR A 188 1.01 0.69 -31.95
N TRP A 189 1.85 -0.25 -31.53
CA TRP A 189 3.05 0.06 -30.74
C TRP A 189 3.99 1.02 -31.49
N GLU A 190 4.13 0.85 -32.80
CA GLU A 190 4.96 1.72 -33.64
C GLU A 190 4.45 3.17 -33.59
N THR A 191 3.13 3.35 -33.71
CA THR A 191 2.52 4.68 -33.59
C THR A 191 2.76 5.28 -32.22
N LEU A 192 2.59 4.50 -31.14
CA LEU A 192 2.75 4.97 -29.78
C LEU A 192 4.18 5.50 -29.52
N THR A 193 5.20 4.84 -30.06
CA THR A 193 6.61 5.27 -29.91
C THR A 193 6.96 6.55 -30.69
N THR A 194 6.08 7.04 -31.56
CA THR A 194 6.30 8.33 -32.25
C THR A 194 5.99 9.55 -31.36
N TYR A 195 5.28 9.35 -30.26
CA TYR A 195 4.95 10.42 -29.33
C TYR A 195 6.02 10.57 -28.22
N PRO A 196 6.27 11.81 -27.74
CA PRO A 196 6.99 11.98 -26.50
C PRO A 196 6.25 11.26 -25.37
N LEU A 197 6.91 10.30 -24.68
CA LEU A 197 6.28 9.55 -23.61
C LEU A 197 6.54 10.21 -22.25
N ILE A 198 5.49 10.31 -21.45
CA ILE A 198 5.51 10.79 -20.06
C ILE A 198 5.29 9.55 -19.20
N MET A 199 6.28 9.18 -18.39
CA MET A 199 6.29 7.96 -17.59
C MET A 199 6.73 8.26 -16.15
N ALA A 200 6.60 7.29 -15.26
CA ALA A 200 7.17 7.38 -13.92
C ALA A 200 8.71 7.25 -13.96
N PRO A 201 9.42 7.66 -12.89
CA PRO A 201 10.86 7.39 -12.76
C PRO A 201 11.17 5.89 -12.68
N ASP A 202 12.40 5.54 -13.02
CA ASP A 202 12.90 4.16 -12.95
C ASP A 202 12.61 3.53 -11.58
N GLY A 203 12.15 2.29 -11.60
CA GLY A 203 11.81 1.52 -10.40
C GLY A 203 10.33 1.51 -10.07
N ASP A 204 9.48 2.24 -10.77
CA ASP A 204 8.04 2.14 -10.63
C ASP A 204 7.53 0.78 -11.12
N SER A 205 6.70 0.12 -10.30
CA SER A 205 6.25 -1.24 -10.60
C SER A 205 5.22 -1.29 -11.74
N CYS A 206 4.38 -0.26 -11.89
CA CYS A 206 3.40 -0.17 -12.98
C CYS A 206 4.08 0.06 -14.32
N ASP A 207 5.02 1.01 -14.38
CA ASP A 207 5.80 1.27 -15.59
C ASP A 207 6.65 0.06 -15.99
N ALA A 208 7.20 -0.66 -15.01
CA ALA A 208 7.91 -1.92 -15.29
C ALA A 208 7.01 -2.98 -15.95
N MET A 209 5.73 -3.06 -15.57
CA MET A 209 4.76 -3.95 -16.24
C MET A 209 4.59 -3.56 -17.72
N VAL A 210 4.37 -2.27 -17.99
CA VAL A 210 4.17 -1.73 -19.35
C VAL A 210 5.43 -1.92 -20.21
N ILE A 211 6.60 -1.56 -19.68
CA ILE A 211 7.89 -1.71 -20.39
C ILE A 211 8.14 -3.18 -20.74
N ASN A 212 7.93 -4.09 -19.78
CA ASN A 212 8.10 -5.52 -20.02
C ASN A 212 7.08 -6.07 -21.04
N HIS A 213 5.86 -5.55 -21.03
CA HIS A 213 4.85 -5.90 -22.01
C HIS A 213 5.27 -5.45 -23.42
N GLY A 214 5.63 -4.18 -23.60
CA GLY A 214 6.13 -3.66 -24.88
C GLY A 214 7.31 -4.45 -25.45
N ARG A 215 8.24 -4.86 -24.59
CA ARG A 215 9.41 -5.69 -24.99
C ARG A 215 8.99 -7.05 -25.57
N GLN A 216 7.88 -7.64 -25.15
CA GLN A 216 7.37 -8.91 -25.74
C GLN A 216 6.97 -8.73 -27.21
N TYR A 217 6.62 -7.50 -27.60
CA TYR A 217 6.27 -7.12 -28.98
C TYR A 217 7.41 -6.41 -29.71
N GLY A 218 8.64 -6.46 -29.14
CA GLY A 218 9.83 -5.88 -29.77
C GLY A 218 9.93 -4.35 -29.66
N VAL A 219 9.16 -3.75 -28.75
CA VAL A 219 9.12 -2.28 -28.56
C VAL A 219 9.87 -1.88 -27.32
N GLU A 220 10.72 -0.87 -27.45
CA GLU A 220 11.39 -0.21 -26.33
C GLU A 220 10.72 1.14 -26.07
N LEU A 221 10.08 1.27 -24.91
CA LEU A 221 9.43 2.51 -24.48
C LEU A 221 10.47 3.36 -23.75
N THR A 222 10.78 4.52 -24.34
CA THR A 222 11.76 5.46 -23.78
C THR A 222 11.05 6.72 -23.33
N PRO A 223 11.06 7.07 -22.02
CA PRO A 223 10.43 8.27 -21.53
C PRO A 223 11.16 9.54 -22.01
N THR A 224 10.38 10.51 -22.48
CA THR A 224 10.86 11.90 -22.70
C THR A 224 10.78 12.69 -21.40
N TYR A 225 9.79 12.43 -20.58
CA TYR A 225 9.61 13.05 -19.27
C TYR A 225 9.42 11.98 -18.21
N GLN A 226 10.05 12.16 -17.04
CA GLN A 226 9.90 11.27 -15.90
C GLN A 226 9.25 12.02 -14.74
N ILE A 227 8.02 11.65 -14.38
CA ILE A 227 7.17 12.33 -13.40
C ILE A 227 6.56 11.29 -12.47
N ARG A 228 6.66 11.51 -11.17
CA ARG A 228 6.13 10.59 -10.14
C ARG A 228 4.61 10.72 -9.93
N SER A 229 4.07 11.92 -10.08
CA SER A 229 2.68 12.23 -9.76
C SER A 229 1.76 11.94 -10.94
N ASP A 230 0.81 11.01 -10.80
CA ASP A 230 -0.21 10.68 -11.81
C ASP A 230 -0.99 11.93 -12.25
N ALA A 231 -1.43 12.74 -11.30
CA ALA A 231 -2.15 13.99 -11.61
C ALA A 231 -1.30 14.95 -12.44
N THR A 232 0.02 15.01 -12.25
CA THR A 232 0.92 15.82 -13.06
C THR A 232 1.08 15.23 -14.45
N ILE A 233 1.21 13.90 -14.58
CA ILE A 233 1.26 13.17 -15.86
C ILE A 233 0.01 13.52 -16.69
N VAL A 234 -1.17 13.31 -16.12
CA VAL A 234 -2.46 13.57 -16.78
C VAL A 234 -2.58 15.05 -17.22
N ASN A 235 -2.17 16.00 -16.37
CA ASN A 235 -2.17 17.41 -16.73
C ASN A 235 -1.16 17.75 -17.84
N MET A 236 0.00 17.12 -17.89
CA MET A 236 0.97 17.30 -18.98
C MET A 236 0.42 16.79 -20.31
N VAL A 237 -0.25 15.64 -20.31
CA VAL A 237 -0.97 15.15 -21.50
C VAL A 237 -2.05 16.14 -21.94
N ALA A 238 -2.87 16.65 -21.03
CA ALA A 238 -3.90 17.62 -21.33
C ALA A 238 -3.35 18.95 -21.91
N LYS A 239 -2.07 19.24 -21.67
CA LYS A 239 -1.36 20.42 -22.23
C LYS A 239 -0.61 20.11 -23.54
N GLY A 240 -0.73 18.92 -24.09
CA GLY A 240 -0.12 18.57 -25.37
C GLY A 240 1.36 18.22 -25.30
N LEU A 241 1.92 17.91 -24.12
CA LEU A 241 3.35 17.65 -23.96
C LEU A 241 3.77 16.25 -24.40
N GLY A 242 2.83 15.34 -24.60
CA GLY A 242 3.09 13.97 -25.04
C GLY A 242 1.96 13.01 -24.66
N ALA A 243 2.19 11.73 -24.87
CA ALA A 243 1.31 10.65 -24.47
C ALA A 243 1.79 10.00 -23.15
N ALA A 244 0.87 9.39 -22.42
CA ALA A 244 1.20 8.63 -21.22
C ALA A 244 0.51 7.27 -21.25
N ILE A 245 1.15 6.25 -20.67
CA ILE A 245 0.53 4.95 -20.38
C ILE A 245 0.35 4.88 -18.88
N SER A 246 -0.88 4.66 -18.44
CA SER A 246 -1.20 4.65 -17.01
C SER A 246 -2.32 3.66 -16.71
N PRO A 247 -2.37 3.05 -15.54
CA PRO A 247 -3.57 2.39 -15.07
C PRO A 247 -4.74 3.37 -15.09
N ARG A 248 -5.91 2.96 -15.59
CA ARG A 248 -7.06 3.84 -15.75
C ARG A 248 -7.47 4.52 -14.45
N LEU A 249 -7.43 3.77 -13.35
CA LEU A 249 -7.76 4.28 -12.02
C LEU A 249 -6.79 5.38 -11.56
N ALA A 250 -5.51 5.28 -11.95
CA ALA A 250 -4.50 6.29 -11.61
C ALA A 250 -4.64 7.56 -12.48
N ALA A 251 -5.21 7.43 -13.67
CA ALA A 251 -5.46 8.55 -14.56
C ALA A 251 -6.68 9.39 -14.19
N GLU A 252 -7.60 8.87 -13.39
CA GLU A 252 -8.83 9.57 -13.01
C GLU A 252 -8.57 10.71 -11.98
N PRO A 253 -9.29 11.85 -12.08
CA PRO A 253 -10.24 12.20 -13.12
C PRO A 253 -9.55 12.66 -14.41
N ILE A 254 -9.89 12.03 -15.54
CA ILE A 254 -9.32 12.38 -16.84
C ILE A 254 -9.94 13.69 -17.33
N PRO A 255 -9.14 14.73 -17.63
CA PRO A 255 -9.66 16.02 -18.11
C PRO A 255 -10.41 15.89 -19.43
N PRO A 256 -11.48 16.70 -19.63
CA PRO A 256 -12.18 16.74 -20.91
C PRO A 256 -11.24 17.04 -22.08
N GLY A 257 -11.40 16.29 -23.16
CA GLY A 257 -10.59 16.44 -24.37
C GLY A 257 -9.36 15.53 -24.43
N VAL A 258 -8.85 15.04 -23.31
CA VAL A 258 -7.82 13.97 -23.33
C VAL A 258 -8.43 12.72 -23.93
N GLN A 259 -7.77 12.17 -24.93
CA GLN A 259 -8.21 10.96 -25.60
C GLN A 259 -7.67 9.72 -24.87
N VAL A 260 -8.52 8.71 -24.70
CA VAL A 260 -8.17 7.49 -23.96
C VAL A 260 -8.34 6.30 -24.90
N CYS A 261 -7.30 5.51 -25.06
CA CYS A 261 -7.30 4.30 -25.87
C CYS A 261 -6.75 3.12 -25.07
N SER A 262 -7.20 1.91 -25.37
CA SER A 262 -6.52 0.70 -24.90
C SER A 262 -5.14 0.56 -25.56
N LEU A 263 -4.22 -0.11 -24.90
CA LEU A 263 -2.96 -0.54 -25.53
C LEU A 263 -3.25 -1.45 -26.74
N PRO A 264 -2.34 -1.55 -27.72
CA PRO A 264 -2.50 -2.46 -28.86
C PRO A 264 -2.82 -3.90 -28.42
N GLU A 265 -2.13 -4.38 -27.41
CA GLU A 265 -2.47 -5.59 -26.66
C GLU A 265 -2.73 -5.18 -25.21
N PRO A 266 -4.01 -5.25 -24.78
CA PRO A 266 -4.38 -4.79 -23.44
C PRO A 266 -3.72 -5.58 -22.31
N ILE A 267 -3.25 -4.88 -21.28
CA ILE A 267 -2.81 -5.48 -20.02
C ILE A 267 -3.56 -4.84 -18.84
N TYR A 268 -3.60 -5.57 -17.74
CA TYR A 268 -4.33 -5.20 -16.55
C TYR A 268 -3.46 -5.40 -15.32
N ARG A 269 -3.56 -4.52 -14.33
CA ARG A 269 -3.11 -4.83 -12.98
C ARG A 269 -4.29 -5.41 -12.19
N ILE A 270 -4.05 -6.49 -11.48
CA ILE A 270 -5.06 -7.13 -10.62
C ILE A 270 -4.93 -6.53 -9.24
N ILE A 271 -5.88 -5.68 -8.87
CA ILE A 271 -5.91 -5.05 -7.55
C ILE A 271 -6.40 -6.07 -6.53
N CYS A 272 -5.72 -6.16 -5.40
CA CYS A 272 -5.96 -7.12 -4.33
C CYS A 272 -6.05 -6.43 -2.97
N VAL A 273 -6.84 -7.00 -2.07
CA VAL A 273 -6.68 -6.79 -0.63
C VAL A 273 -5.73 -7.84 -0.09
N ALA A 274 -4.77 -7.41 0.70
CA ALA A 274 -3.73 -8.29 1.26
C ALA A 274 -3.56 -8.10 2.76
N THR A 275 -3.18 -9.17 3.41
CA THR A 275 -2.76 -9.21 4.82
C THR A 275 -1.45 -10.00 4.93
N LEU A 276 -0.77 -9.90 6.05
CA LEU A 276 0.35 -10.80 6.32
C LEU A 276 -0.17 -12.24 6.43
N ALA A 277 0.48 -13.20 5.77
CA ALA A 277 0.14 -14.60 5.89
C ALA A 277 0.22 -15.05 7.37
N ASP A 278 -0.69 -15.92 7.79
CA ASP A 278 -0.82 -16.40 9.17
C ASP A 278 -1.16 -15.30 10.21
N ALA A 279 -1.55 -14.10 9.79
CA ALA A 279 -1.99 -13.05 10.71
C ALA A 279 -3.34 -13.41 11.33
N LEU A 280 -3.43 -13.28 12.65
CA LEU A 280 -4.72 -13.34 13.34
C LEU A 280 -5.40 -11.98 13.16
N LEU A 281 -6.34 -11.92 12.22
CA LEU A 281 -7.05 -10.67 11.91
C LEU A 281 -8.06 -10.33 13.01
N PRO A 282 -7.99 -9.12 13.61
CA PRO A 282 -9.02 -8.64 14.52
C PRO A 282 -10.39 -8.53 13.82
N PRO A 283 -11.51 -8.68 14.54
CA PRO A 283 -12.85 -8.56 13.96
C PRO A 283 -13.11 -7.29 13.14
N PRO A 284 -12.61 -6.09 13.53
CA PRO A 284 -12.73 -4.90 12.69
C PRO A 284 -12.08 -5.02 11.32
N VAL A 285 -10.90 -5.66 11.26
CA VAL A 285 -10.17 -5.88 10.01
C VAL A 285 -10.92 -6.86 9.11
N PHE A 286 -11.39 -7.97 9.69
CA PHE A 286 -12.19 -8.94 8.96
C PHE A 286 -13.45 -8.32 8.37
N ALA A 287 -14.22 -7.58 9.17
CA ALA A 287 -15.43 -6.88 8.72
C ALA A 287 -15.16 -5.86 7.61
N PHE A 288 -14.02 -5.19 7.64
CA PHE A 288 -13.61 -4.28 6.58
C PHE A 288 -13.29 -5.03 5.28
N MET A 289 -12.55 -6.13 5.35
CA MET A 289 -12.20 -6.93 4.18
C MET A 289 -13.43 -7.52 3.49
N GLU A 290 -14.43 -7.99 4.24
CA GLU A 290 -15.70 -8.48 3.71
C GLU A 290 -16.43 -7.35 2.96
N LEU A 291 -16.58 -6.19 3.60
CA LEU A 291 -17.24 -5.04 2.99
C LEU A 291 -16.52 -4.55 1.73
N LEU A 292 -15.18 -4.57 1.72
CA LEU A 292 -14.37 -4.20 0.57
C LEU A 292 -14.62 -5.15 -0.61
N LYS A 293 -14.71 -6.46 -0.37
CA LYS A 293 -15.03 -7.47 -1.39
C LYS A 293 -16.44 -7.29 -1.95
N GLU A 294 -17.43 -7.08 -1.09
CA GLU A 294 -18.82 -6.82 -1.49
C GLU A 294 -18.91 -5.59 -2.40
N SER A 295 -18.32 -4.47 -2.00
CA SER A 295 -18.38 -3.20 -2.73
C SER A 295 -17.69 -3.26 -4.11
N THR A 296 -16.63 -4.04 -4.24
CA THR A 296 -15.92 -4.17 -5.52
C THR A 296 -16.58 -5.17 -6.46
N GLN A 297 -17.28 -6.19 -5.96
CA GLN A 297 -18.07 -7.12 -6.77
C GLN A 297 -19.32 -6.44 -7.38
N ASP A 298 -19.99 -5.59 -6.63
CA ASP A 298 -21.13 -4.81 -7.13
C ASP A 298 -20.73 -3.84 -8.25
N ALA A 299 -19.51 -3.32 -8.23
CA ALA A 299 -18.97 -2.45 -9.28
C ALA A 299 -18.63 -3.21 -10.58
N LEU A 300 -18.40 -4.51 -10.50
CA LEU A 300 -18.07 -5.38 -11.64
C LEU A 300 -19.29 -5.97 -12.34
N ASP A 301 -20.49 -5.93 -11.71
CA ASP A 301 -21.72 -6.43 -12.32
C ASP A 301 -22.25 -5.42 -13.36
N PRO A 302 -22.22 -5.75 -14.68
CA PRO A 302 -22.69 -4.84 -15.73
C PRO A 302 -24.18 -4.52 -15.64
N SER A 303 -24.97 -5.31 -14.88
CA SER A 303 -26.42 -5.11 -14.69
C SER A 303 -26.75 -3.94 -13.74
N ASN A 304 -25.80 -3.45 -12.96
CA ASN A 304 -25.98 -2.38 -11.97
C ASN A 304 -25.58 -0.97 -12.47
N LYS A 305 -25.23 -0.82 -13.76
CA LYS A 305 -24.95 0.50 -14.38
C LYS A 305 -26.27 1.27 -14.69
N THR A 306 -27.15 1.39 -13.71
CA THR A 306 -28.22 2.39 -13.75
C THR A 306 -27.61 3.75 -13.44
N SER A 307 -27.53 4.58 -14.47
CA SER A 307 -27.03 5.95 -14.44
C SER A 307 -27.66 6.74 -13.28
N PRO A 308 -26.86 7.53 -12.51
CA PRO A 308 -27.39 8.41 -11.43
C PRO A 308 -28.51 9.38 -11.88
N ARG A 309 -28.69 9.58 -13.18
CA ARG A 309 -29.75 10.43 -13.74
C ARG A 309 -31.14 9.80 -13.73
N GLN A 310 -31.28 8.47 -13.62
CA GLN A 310 -32.60 7.82 -13.57
C GLN A 310 -33.19 7.75 -12.17
N LYS A 311 -32.37 7.66 -11.11
CA LYS A 311 -32.88 7.68 -9.73
C LYS A 311 -33.40 9.03 -9.27
N ALA A 312 -33.02 10.13 -9.92
CA ALA A 312 -33.55 11.46 -9.61
C ALA A 312 -34.93 11.75 -10.26
N GLN A 313 -35.36 10.96 -11.24
CA GLN A 313 -36.65 11.12 -11.91
C GLN A 313 -37.79 10.28 -11.31
N GLU A 314 -37.51 9.29 -10.49
CA GLU A 314 -38.53 8.49 -9.81
C GLU A 314 -38.89 8.97 -8.40
N MET A 315 -38.31 10.07 -7.94
CA MET A 315 -38.59 10.72 -6.65
C MET A 315 -39.25 12.09 -6.76
N VAL A 316 -39.95 12.36 -7.86
CA VAL A 316 -40.83 13.57 -7.97
C VAL A 316 -42.29 13.16 -8.18
#